data_16b78a0a74b6c8a84ede6670c800f18d
#
_entry.id   16b78a0a74b6c8a84ede6670c800f18d
#
_cell.length_a   1.000
_cell.length_b   1.000
_cell.length_c   1.000
_cell.angle_alpha   90.00
_cell.angle_beta   90.00
_cell.angle_gamma   90.00
#
_symmetry.space_group_name_H-M   'P 1'
#
loop_
_entity.id
_entity.type
_entity.pdbx_description
1 polymer ?
#
loop_
_entity_poly.entity_id
_entity_poly.type
_entity_poly.pdbx_seq_one_letter_code
_entity_poly.pdbx_strand_id
1 'polypeptide(L)'
;MSTAQSLTQRHPTSQVTLIESSPTIPNPEGSSVDTSRIVRADYSNPLYTKLGAAAIDRWRNAEWGHDGRYTQNGLLLVYPEGAGNGRDYAMKSYKNVKELEGDKVELLPTKADVLRAAPAYGKELNVAGGYVNWGSGWSDAEAAVRYMKEKLDREGKVAFKTGDVEKLLYDDKTQSNNGTSSKVTGVVLADGTSHTADLVILATGAWTTKLVDLRGRTLSTGQALAYMHISDEEQARLAHMPTILNFATGMFIIPTRNNLLKMARHGYGYHNPTTVPVPGSSSSGNETMEVSLPEKGVPIPLEGEEAFRDALKQLLPSMADRPFTKTRVCWYTDT
;
A
#
# COMPACT_ATOMS: atom_id res chain seq x y z
N MET A 1 -7.55 10.94 4.64
CA MET A 1 -7.04 12.29 4.39
C MET A 1 -7.55 12.88 3.08
N SER A 2 -7.19 12.37 1.89
CA SER A 2 -7.61 12.92 0.58
C SER A 2 -9.13 13.02 0.42
N THR A 3 -9.89 12.03 0.90
CA THR A 3 -11.35 12.08 0.91
C THR A 3 -11.88 13.22 1.80
N ALA A 4 -11.33 13.40 2.99
CA ALA A 4 -11.72 14.48 3.88
C ALA A 4 -11.46 15.84 3.24
N GLN A 5 -10.28 16.04 2.63
CA GLN A 5 -9.99 17.27 1.88
C GLN A 5 -10.99 17.49 0.73
N SER A 6 -11.26 16.44 -0.07
CA SER A 6 -12.21 16.56 -1.18
C SER A 6 -13.63 16.93 -0.69
N LEU A 7 -14.05 16.37 0.44
CA LEU A 7 -15.35 16.71 1.05
C LEU A 7 -15.39 18.18 1.49
N THR A 8 -14.37 18.67 2.20
CA THR A 8 -14.35 20.07 2.64
C THR A 8 -14.31 21.07 1.51
N GLN A 9 -13.79 20.69 0.34
CA GLN A 9 -13.75 21.54 -0.85
C GLN A 9 -15.06 21.50 -1.65
N ARG A 10 -15.65 20.29 -1.83
CA ARG A 10 -16.84 20.10 -2.66
C ARG A 10 -18.14 20.31 -1.91
N HIS A 11 -18.13 20.11 -0.60
CA HIS A 11 -19.27 20.24 0.29
C HIS A 11 -18.89 21.11 1.50
N PRO A 12 -18.65 22.42 1.29
CA PRO A 12 -18.09 23.31 2.31
C PRO A 12 -19.00 23.53 3.53
N THR A 13 -20.27 23.18 3.43
CA THR A 13 -21.26 23.25 4.54
C THR A 13 -21.32 21.97 5.36
N SER A 14 -20.69 20.88 4.91
CA SER A 14 -20.68 19.62 5.63
C SER A 14 -19.67 19.64 6.77
N GLN A 15 -20.08 19.11 7.93
CA GLN A 15 -19.18 18.88 9.05
C GLN A 15 -18.47 17.54 8.83
N VAL A 16 -17.14 17.57 8.75
CA VAL A 16 -16.32 16.37 8.52
C VAL A 16 -15.58 16.02 9.80
N THR A 17 -15.84 14.82 10.33
CA THR A 17 -15.08 14.23 11.45
C THR A 17 -14.28 13.04 10.94
N LEU A 18 -12.97 13.01 11.21
CA LEU A 18 -12.10 11.89 10.94
C LEU A 18 -11.72 11.24 12.27
N ILE A 19 -12.04 9.95 12.41
CA ILE A 19 -11.72 9.16 13.60
C ILE A 19 -10.57 8.22 13.24
N GLU A 20 -9.51 8.20 14.05
CA GLU A 20 -8.35 7.33 13.90
C GLU A 20 -8.08 6.63 15.23
N SER A 21 -7.82 5.33 15.19
CA SER A 21 -7.55 4.52 16.39
C SER A 21 -6.21 4.85 17.06
N SER A 22 -5.24 5.30 16.28
CA SER A 22 -3.93 5.73 16.79
C SER A 22 -3.97 7.17 17.30
N PRO A 23 -3.28 7.49 18.40
CA PRO A 23 -3.09 8.86 18.87
C PRO A 23 -2.25 9.70 17.89
N THR A 24 -1.53 9.06 16.98
CA THR A 24 -0.71 9.72 15.96
C THR A 24 -1.28 9.46 14.56
N ILE A 25 -1.23 10.49 13.70
CA ILE A 25 -1.57 10.37 12.28
C ILE A 25 -0.33 10.74 11.46
N PRO A 26 0.10 9.85 10.55
CA PRO A 26 -0.51 8.56 10.19
C PRO A 26 -0.35 7.49 11.28
N ASN A 27 -1.28 6.53 11.28
CA ASN A 27 -1.24 5.39 12.17
C ASN A 27 -0.01 4.52 11.87
N PRO A 28 0.88 4.22 12.86
CA PRO A 28 2.08 3.41 12.65
C PRO A 28 1.81 2.03 12.04
N GLU A 29 0.64 1.44 12.32
CA GLU A 29 0.24 0.14 11.79
C GLU A 29 -0.42 0.23 10.41
N GLY A 30 -0.74 1.44 9.96
CA GLY A 30 -1.37 1.65 8.66
C GLY A 30 -0.42 1.38 7.48
N SER A 31 -0.98 0.98 6.35
CA SER A 31 -0.20 0.75 5.11
C SER A 31 0.40 2.04 4.53
N SER A 32 -0.05 3.22 4.96
CA SER A 32 0.53 4.52 4.60
C SER A 32 1.79 4.88 5.37
N VAL A 33 2.11 4.18 6.47
CA VAL A 33 3.32 4.43 7.24
C VAL A 33 4.44 3.59 6.68
N ASP A 34 5.26 4.24 5.87
CA ASP A 34 6.52 3.71 5.37
C ASP A 34 7.33 4.86 4.77
N THR A 35 8.65 4.74 4.80
CA THR A 35 9.58 5.69 4.18
C THR A 35 9.51 5.70 2.67
N SER A 36 8.98 4.63 2.05
CA SER A 36 8.84 4.54 0.60
C SER A 36 7.68 3.63 0.19
N ARG A 37 6.88 4.12 -0.77
CA ARG A 37 5.83 3.34 -1.46
C ARG A 37 5.94 3.56 -2.95
N ILE A 38 5.85 2.50 -3.75
CA ILE A 38 5.86 2.60 -5.21
C ILE A 38 4.67 3.42 -5.68
N VAL A 39 4.93 4.41 -6.52
CA VAL A 39 3.92 5.21 -7.24
C VAL A 39 4.08 4.90 -8.71
N ARG A 40 3.09 4.25 -9.31
CA ARG A 40 3.18 3.69 -10.66
C ARG A 40 1.89 3.79 -11.45
N ALA A 41 2.01 3.80 -12.78
CA ALA A 41 0.92 3.57 -13.73
C ALA A 41 0.99 2.18 -14.38
N ASP A 42 1.87 1.36 -13.95
CA ASP A 42 2.32 0.09 -14.53
C ASP A 42 1.38 -1.05 -14.14
N TYR A 43 0.20 -1.10 -14.79
CA TYR A 43 -0.83 -2.10 -14.56
C TYR A 43 -1.24 -2.83 -15.84
N SER A 44 -1.51 -4.14 -15.74
CA SER A 44 -2.06 -4.93 -16.85
C SER A 44 -3.51 -4.55 -17.19
N ASN A 45 -4.24 -3.95 -16.24
CA ASN A 45 -5.58 -3.42 -16.47
C ASN A 45 -5.49 -1.96 -16.94
N PRO A 46 -6.00 -1.61 -18.13
CA PRO A 46 -5.89 -0.26 -18.71
C PRO A 46 -6.61 0.82 -17.88
N LEU A 47 -7.66 0.47 -17.13
CA LEU A 47 -8.33 1.43 -16.25
C LEU A 47 -7.42 1.84 -15.10
N TYR A 48 -6.77 0.86 -14.46
CA TYR A 48 -5.79 1.16 -13.39
C TYR A 48 -4.57 1.89 -13.93
N THR A 49 -4.13 1.61 -15.16
CA THR A 49 -3.06 2.38 -15.81
C THR A 49 -3.44 3.86 -15.93
N LYS A 50 -4.64 4.16 -16.42
CA LYS A 50 -5.14 5.56 -16.53
C LYS A 50 -5.25 6.24 -15.17
N LEU A 51 -5.80 5.56 -14.17
CA LEU A 51 -5.89 6.10 -12.80
C LEU A 51 -4.50 6.33 -12.19
N GLY A 52 -3.58 5.39 -12.40
CA GLY A 52 -2.19 5.50 -11.96
C GLY A 52 -1.46 6.67 -12.61
N ALA A 53 -1.60 6.85 -13.92
CA ALA A 53 -1.01 7.98 -14.64
C ALA A 53 -1.54 9.32 -14.13
N ALA A 54 -2.85 9.45 -13.91
CA ALA A 54 -3.44 10.65 -13.33
C ALA A 54 -2.97 10.90 -11.88
N ALA A 55 -2.74 9.84 -11.10
CA ALA A 55 -2.17 9.95 -9.76
C ALA A 55 -0.70 10.40 -9.79
N ILE A 56 0.11 9.84 -10.70
CA ILE A 56 1.51 10.25 -10.88
C ILE A 56 1.62 11.72 -11.27
N ASP A 57 0.76 12.20 -12.16
CA ASP A 57 0.72 13.61 -12.53
C ASP A 57 0.50 14.51 -11.30
N ARG A 58 -0.40 14.11 -10.40
CA ARG A 58 -0.60 14.82 -9.14
C ARG A 58 0.61 14.74 -8.20
N TRP A 59 1.29 13.59 -8.13
CA TRP A 59 2.52 13.47 -7.36
C TRP A 59 3.64 14.37 -7.88
N ARG A 60 3.72 14.57 -9.20
CA ARG A 60 4.72 15.46 -9.83
C ARG A 60 4.40 16.94 -9.62
N ASN A 61 3.14 17.32 -9.74
CA ASN A 61 2.74 18.72 -9.93
C ASN A 61 1.98 19.32 -8.74
N ALA A 62 1.44 18.50 -7.83
CA ALA A 62 0.74 18.98 -6.66
C ALA A 62 1.60 18.97 -5.40
N GLU A 63 1.19 19.76 -4.43
CA GLU A 63 1.90 19.98 -3.17
C GLU A 63 2.26 18.72 -2.36
N TRP A 64 1.50 17.62 -2.52
CA TRP A 64 1.82 16.36 -1.81
C TRP A 64 3.15 15.74 -2.20
N GLY A 65 3.57 15.90 -3.44
CA GLY A 65 4.82 15.37 -3.96
C GLY A 65 6.03 16.28 -3.76
N HIS A 66 5.80 17.53 -3.32
CA HIS A 66 6.88 18.50 -3.11
C HIS A 66 7.76 18.13 -1.90
N ASP A 67 8.84 18.87 -1.72
CA ASP A 67 9.80 18.73 -0.61
C ASP A 67 10.35 17.31 -0.47
N GLY A 68 10.52 16.63 -1.61
CA GLY A 68 11.07 15.29 -1.70
C GLY A 68 10.11 14.18 -1.23
N ARG A 69 8.82 14.46 -1.08
CA ARG A 69 7.82 13.42 -0.79
C ARG A 69 7.54 12.51 -1.97
N TYR A 70 7.90 12.92 -3.18
CA TYR A 70 7.91 12.06 -4.37
C TYR A 70 9.27 12.08 -5.04
N THR A 71 9.73 10.91 -5.49
CA THR A 71 10.98 10.72 -6.23
C THR A 71 10.68 9.92 -7.49
N GLN A 72 10.90 10.54 -8.65
CA GLN A 72 10.75 9.88 -9.95
C GLN A 72 12.10 9.27 -10.34
N ASN A 73 12.33 8.02 -9.94
CA ASN A 73 13.55 7.28 -10.24
C ASN A 73 13.34 6.12 -11.23
N GLY A 74 12.11 5.95 -11.69
CA GLY A 74 11.73 4.85 -12.56
C GLY A 74 11.27 3.59 -11.80
N LEU A 75 10.55 2.74 -12.54
CA LEU A 75 10.15 1.40 -12.09
C LEU A 75 10.56 0.39 -13.15
N LEU A 76 11.41 -0.55 -12.74
CA LEU A 76 11.90 -1.67 -13.53
C LEU A 76 11.10 -2.92 -13.16
N LEU A 77 10.31 -3.41 -14.10
CA LEU A 77 9.49 -4.60 -13.97
C LEU A 77 10.15 -5.74 -14.72
N VAL A 78 10.52 -6.80 -14.00
CA VAL A 78 11.27 -7.93 -14.57
C VAL A 78 10.55 -9.26 -14.37
N TYR A 79 10.88 -10.22 -15.24
CA TYR A 79 10.43 -11.60 -15.15
C TYR A 79 11.57 -12.56 -15.52
N PRO A 80 11.70 -13.73 -14.85
CA PRO A 80 12.64 -14.79 -15.22
C PRO A 80 12.13 -15.64 -16.38
N GLU A 81 12.98 -16.51 -16.89
CA GLU A 81 12.56 -17.55 -17.83
C GLU A 81 11.49 -18.45 -17.21
N GLY A 82 10.53 -18.88 -18.02
CA GLY A 82 9.44 -19.76 -17.58
C GLY A 82 8.34 -19.10 -16.75
N ALA A 83 8.44 -17.80 -16.42
CA ALA A 83 7.44 -17.07 -15.66
C ALA A 83 6.26 -16.60 -16.54
N GLY A 84 5.47 -17.53 -17.10
CA GLY A 84 4.39 -17.24 -18.03
C GLY A 84 3.46 -16.12 -17.58
N ASN A 85 2.82 -16.27 -16.43
CA ASN A 85 1.91 -15.26 -15.87
C ASN A 85 2.60 -13.92 -15.57
N GLY A 86 3.83 -13.94 -15.04
CA GLY A 86 4.60 -12.74 -14.75
C GLY A 86 4.99 -11.97 -16.00
N ARG A 87 5.41 -12.68 -17.05
CA ARG A 87 5.70 -12.13 -18.37
C ARG A 87 4.46 -11.52 -19.00
N ASP A 88 3.33 -12.24 -18.98
CA ASP A 88 2.07 -11.79 -19.57
C ASP A 88 1.58 -10.52 -18.89
N TYR A 89 1.65 -10.46 -17.57
CA TYR A 89 1.34 -9.24 -16.83
C TYR A 89 2.26 -8.10 -17.24
N ALA A 90 3.58 -8.31 -17.24
CA ALA A 90 4.55 -7.29 -17.60
C ALA A 90 4.34 -6.76 -19.02
N MET A 91 4.07 -7.64 -19.99
CA MET A 91 3.85 -7.23 -21.38
C MET A 91 2.53 -6.49 -21.60
N LYS A 92 1.45 -6.89 -20.91
CA LYS A 92 0.18 -6.13 -20.92
C LYS A 92 0.37 -4.75 -20.27
N SER A 93 1.05 -4.70 -19.14
CA SER A 93 1.37 -3.45 -18.45
C SER A 93 2.25 -2.55 -19.32
N TYR A 94 3.31 -3.07 -19.94
CA TYR A 94 4.16 -2.35 -20.89
C TYR A 94 3.32 -1.70 -22.00
N LYS A 95 2.47 -2.46 -22.66
CA LYS A 95 1.62 -1.96 -23.75
C LYS A 95 0.76 -0.78 -23.28
N ASN A 96 0.08 -0.95 -22.13
CA ASN A 96 -0.82 0.07 -21.61
C ASN A 96 -0.08 1.35 -21.20
N VAL A 97 1.07 1.23 -20.50
CA VAL A 97 1.79 2.40 -20.01
C VAL A 97 2.61 3.07 -21.12
N LYS A 98 3.10 2.31 -22.11
CA LYS A 98 3.80 2.86 -23.29
C LYS A 98 2.88 3.77 -24.11
N GLU A 99 1.61 3.41 -24.22
CA GLU A 99 0.60 4.24 -24.90
C GLU A 99 0.39 5.60 -24.19
N LEU A 100 0.50 5.65 -22.86
CA LEU A 100 0.28 6.88 -22.07
C LEU A 100 1.54 7.70 -21.82
N GLU A 101 2.66 7.05 -21.51
CA GLU A 101 3.90 7.72 -21.07
C GLU A 101 4.96 7.82 -22.18
N GLY A 102 4.71 7.21 -23.34
CA GLY A 102 5.56 7.36 -24.54
C GLY A 102 7.02 6.96 -24.31
N ASP A 103 7.95 7.86 -24.62
CA ASP A 103 9.39 7.58 -24.60
C ASP A 103 9.99 7.37 -23.21
N LYS A 104 9.24 7.63 -22.15
CA LYS A 104 9.66 7.28 -20.79
C LYS A 104 9.64 5.78 -20.53
N VAL A 105 8.99 4.98 -21.40
CA VAL A 105 8.85 3.54 -21.23
C VAL A 105 9.69 2.80 -22.25
N GLU A 106 10.65 2.01 -21.78
CA GLU A 106 11.61 1.26 -22.59
C GLU A 106 11.42 -0.26 -22.37
N LEU A 107 11.27 -1.01 -23.46
CA LEU A 107 11.27 -2.47 -23.41
C LEU A 107 12.71 -2.99 -23.26
N LEU A 108 12.90 -3.95 -22.38
CA LEU A 108 14.16 -4.58 -22.07
C LEU A 108 14.08 -6.08 -22.37
N PRO A 109 14.26 -6.50 -23.63
CA PRO A 109 13.95 -7.86 -24.08
C PRO A 109 14.93 -8.91 -23.56
N THR A 110 16.08 -8.51 -23.06
CA THR A 110 17.13 -9.43 -22.59
C THR A 110 17.63 -9.07 -21.18
N LYS A 111 18.28 -10.03 -20.52
CA LYS A 111 19.02 -9.80 -19.27
C LYS A 111 20.05 -8.68 -19.41
N ALA A 112 20.75 -8.61 -20.54
CA ALA A 112 21.75 -7.57 -20.79
C ALA A 112 21.12 -6.16 -20.81
N ASP A 113 19.91 -6.03 -21.38
CA ASP A 113 19.17 -4.77 -21.37
C ASP A 113 18.73 -4.39 -19.96
N VAL A 114 18.25 -5.34 -19.16
CA VAL A 114 17.88 -5.13 -17.76
C VAL A 114 19.08 -4.62 -16.95
N LEU A 115 20.25 -5.28 -17.08
CA LEU A 115 21.47 -4.88 -16.38
C LEU A 115 22.04 -3.53 -16.87
N ARG A 116 21.81 -3.18 -18.12
CA ARG A 116 22.14 -1.84 -18.66
C ARG A 116 21.28 -0.76 -18.01
N ALA A 117 19.98 -1.01 -17.86
CA ALA A 117 19.04 -0.07 -17.24
C ALA A 117 19.26 0.08 -15.72
N ALA A 118 19.80 -0.94 -15.06
CA ALA A 118 20.02 -0.96 -13.61
C ALA A 118 21.37 -1.60 -13.24
N PRO A 119 22.50 -0.94 -13.58
CA PRO A 119 23.85 -1.53 -13.50
C PRO A 119 24.36 -1.79 -12.07
N ALA A 120 23.73 -1.21 -11.05
CA ALA A 120 24.11 -1.45 -9.66
C ALA A 120 23.53 -2.76 -9.09
N TYR A 121 22.55 -3.37 -9.77
CA TYR A 121 22.04 -4.69 -9.37
C TYR A 121 22.97 -5.83 -9.83
N GLY A 122 22.89 -6.95 -9.12
CA GLY A 122 23.80 -8.07 -9.31
C GLY A 122 23.68 -8.74 -10.68
N LYS A 123 24.82 -9.18 -11.23
CA LYS A 123 24.89 -9.91 -12.50
C LYS A 123 24.23 -11.28 -12.45
N GLU A 124 24.07 -11.82 -11.25
CA GLU A 124 23.44 -13.14 -11.01
C GLU A 124 21.89 -13.06 -11.00
N LEU A 125 21.34 -11.88 -11.23
CA LEU A 125 19.89 -11.68 -11.28
C LEU A 125 19.24 -12.64 -12.28
N ASN A 126 18.30 -13.47 -11.80
CA ASN A 126 17.55 -14.39 -12.63
C ASN A 126 16.41 -13.64 -13.33
N VAL A 127 16.70 -13.14 -14.51
CA VAL A 127 15.73 -12.44 -15.38
C VAL A 127 15.93 -12.82 -16.83
N ALA A 128 14.85 -12.95 -17.56
CA ALA A 128 14.83 -13.11 -19.02
C ALA A 128 14.64 -11.77 -19.75
N GLY A 129 13.93 -10.85 -19.11
CA GLY A 129 13.64 -9.53 -19.65
C GLY A 129 12.70 -8.74 -18.74
N GLY A 130 12.19 -7.64 -19.28
CA GLY A 130 11.30 -6.73 -18.56
C GLY A 130 11.04 -5.45 -19.34
N TYR A 131 10.69 -4.41 -18.63
CA TYR A 131 10.68 -3.04 -19.12
C TYR A 131 10.93 -2.06 -17.99
N VAL A 132 11.37 -0.87 -18.31
CA VAL A 132 11.49 0.24 -17.36
C VAL A 132 10.56 1.37 -17.75
N ASN A 133 9.86 1.93 -16.75
CA ASN A 133 9.08 3.15 -16.88
C ASN A 133 9.75 4.26 -16.05
N TRP A 134 10.49 5.14 -16.70
CA TRP A 134 11.15 6.28 -16.07
C TRP A 134 10.17 7.36 -15.56
N GLY A 135 8.89 7.25 -15.94
CA GLY A 135 7.81 8.10 -15.44
C GLY A 135 7.31 7.71 -14.06
N SER A 136 7.50 6.48 -13.63
CA SER A 136 7.13 5.96 -12.31
C SER A 136 8.21 6.26 -11.26
N GLY A 137 7.93 5.98 -10.00
CA GLY A 137 8.86 6.23 -8.91
C GLY A 137 8.31 5.77 -7.57
N TRP A 138 8.66 6.48 -6.51
CA TRP A 138 8.19 6.19 -5.16
C TRP A 138 7.90 7.47 -4.37
N SER A 139 7.08 7.35 -3.34
CA SER A 139 6.75 8.43 -2.41
C SER A 139 7.17 8.08 -0.98
N ASP A 140 7.56 9.10 -0.21
CA ASP A 140 7.56 9.07 1.25
C ASP A 140 6.10 9.21 1.71
N ALA A 141 5.44 8.06 1.82
CA ALA A 141 4.01 8.02 2.08
C ALA A 141 3.66 8.53 3.48
N GLU A 142 4.52 8.28 4.47
CA GLU A 142 4.35 8.80 5.82
C GLU A 142 4.40 10.32 5.85
N ALA A 143 5.44 10.91 5.24
CA ALA A 143 5.58 12.35 5.16
C ALA A 143 4.43 13.01 4.38
N ALA A 144 3.94 12.37 3.32
CA ALA A 144 2.80 12.88 2.54
C ALA A 144 1.49 12.88 3.35
N VAL A 145 1.23 11.84 4.14
CA VAL A 145 0.03 11.80 5.01
C VAL A 145 0.16 12.79 6.16
N ARG A 146 1.35 12.95 6.75
CA ARG A 146 1.62 13.97 7.78
C ARG A 146 1.38 15.38 7.25
N TYR A 147 1.94 15.70 6.09
CA TYR A 147 1.71 16.96 5.41
C TYR A 147 0.21 17.25 5.20
N MET A 148 -0.56 16.25 4.74
CA MET A 148 -2.00 16.39 4.55
C MET A 148 -2.73 16.63 5.88
N LYS A 149 -2.35 15.93 6.95
CA LYS A 149 -2.90 16.14 8.29
C LYS A 149 -2.69 17.57 8.76
N GLU A 150 -1.45 18.07 8.68
CA GLU A 150 -1.09 19.43 9.06
C GLU A 150 -1.83 20.48 8.24
N LYS A 151 -2.02 20.23 6.94
CA LYS A 151 -2.81 21.08 6.07
C LYS A 151 -4.27 21.17 6.52
N LEU A 152 -4.91 20.03 6.74
CA LEU A 152 -6.31 19.97 7.18
C LEU A 152 -6.51 20.60 8.57
N ASP A 153 -5.52 20.48 9.47
CA ASP A 153 -5.52 21.18 10.77
C ASP A 153 -5.51 22.71 10.58
N ARG A 154 -4.61 23.21 9.73
CA ARG A 154 -4.54 24.66 9.46
C ARG A 154 -5.82 25.21 8.81
N GLU A 155 -6.47 24.40 7.96
CA GLU A 155 -7.74 24.79 7.32
C GLU A 155 -8.92 24.77 8.32
N GLY A 156 -8.81 24.03 9.43
CA GLY A 156 -9.81 23.98 10.51
C GLY A 156 -11.18 23.42 10.12
N LYS A 157 -11.25 22.71 8.96
CA LYS A 157 -12.51 22.21 8.40
C LYS A 157 -12.78 20.73 8.69
N VAL A 158 -11.82 20.03 9.31
CA VAL A 158 -11.93 18.63 9.69
C VAL A 158 -11.69 18.49 11.18
N ALA A 159 -12.67 17.95 11.89
CA ALA A 159 -12.48 17.58 13.29
C ALA A 159 -11.75 16.22 13.36
N PHE A 160 -10.59 16.17 14.01
CA PHE A 160 -9.87 14.94 14.24
C PHE A 160 -10.19 14.40 15.63
N LYS A 161 -10.51 13.11 15.70
CA LYS A 161 -10.76 12.39 16.96
C LYS A 161 -9.93 11.11 17.00
N THR A 162 -9.44 10.79 18.19
CA THR A 162 -8.80 9.50 18.45
C THR A 162 -9.83 8.55 19.06
N GLY A 163 -9.93 7.34 18.54
CA GLY A 163 -10.82 6.30 19.07
C GLY A 163 -10.84 5.06 18.17
N ASP A 164 -10.89 3.88 18.80
CA ASP A 164 -11.03 2.61 18.09
C ASP A 164 -12.51 2.36 17.81
N VAL A 165 -12.91 2.36 16.54
CA VAL A 165 -14.28 2.06 16.14
C VAL A 165 -14.52 0.56 16.30
N GLU A 166 -15.44 0.21 17.22
CA GLU A 166 -15.80 -1.16 17.50
C GLU A 166 -16.89 -1.68 16.57
N LYS A 167 -17.93 -0.86 16.33
CA LYS A 167 -19.07 -1.24 15.48
C LYS A 167 -19.75 -0.03 14.84
N LEU A 168 -20.54 -0.31 13.80
CA LEU A 168 -21.44 0.66 13.19
C LEU A 168 -22.75 0.75 13.97
N LEU A 169 -23.35 1.95 13.99
CA LEU A 169 -24.73 2.17 14.45
C LEU A 169 -25.68 2.07 13.26
N TYR A 170 -26.81 1.39 13.50
CA TYR A 170 -27.86 1.20 12.51
C TYR A 170 -29.18 1.82 13.02
N ASP A 171 -30.03 2.24 12.09
CA ASP A 171 -31.38 2.71 12.42
C ASP A 171 -32.30 1.52 12.70
N ASP A 172 -32.84 1.43 13.91
CA ASP A 172 -33.77 0.33 14.34
C ASP A 172 -35.12 0.38 13.60
N LYS A 173 -35.45 1.48 12.92
CA LYS A 173 -36.74 1.66 12.24
C LYS A 173 -36.87 0.90 10.92
N THR A 174 -35.82 0.27 10.44
CA THR A 174 -35.77 -0.43 9.14
C THR A 174 -35.86 -1.96 9.25
N GLN A 175 -36.33 -2.55 10.36
CA GLN A 175 -36.74 -3.94 10.38
C GLN A 175 -38.05 -4.11 9.59
N SER A 176 -37.98 -4.05 8.30
CA SER A 176 -39.07 -4.39 7.38
C SER A 176 -38.90 -5.85 6.94
N ASN A 177 -40.00 -6.61 6.95
CA ASN A 177 -40.10 -8.04 6.61
C ASN A 177 -39.68 -8.43 5.19
N ASN A 178 -39.01 -7.53 4.44
CA ASN A 178 -38.67 -7.71 3.01
C ASN A 178 -37.17 -7.49 2.70
N GLY A 179 -36.26 -7.85 3.61
CA GLY A 179 -34.80 -7.81 3.28
C GLY A 179 -34.23 -6.42 3.05
N THR A 180 -34.77 -5.41 3.71
CA THR A 180 -34.30 -4.02 3.60
C THR A 180 -32.98 -3.83 4.33
N SER A 181 -32.04 -3.17 3.67
CA SER A 181 -30.76 -2.76 4.25
C SER A 181 -30.95 -1.76 5.36
N SER A 182 -30.47 -2.05 6.58
CA SER A 182 -30.43 -1.09 7.68
C SER A 182 -29.54 0.10 7.31
N LYS A 183 -30.02 1.33 7.59
CA LYS A 183 -29.24 2.54 7.35
C LYS A 183 -28.19 2.68 8.46
N VAL A 184 -26.94 2.92 8.09
CA VAL A 184 -25.88 3.29 9.03
C VAL A 184 -26.11 4.74 9.48
N THR A 185 -26.15 4.98 10.79
CA THR A 185 -26.42 6.29 11.42
C THR A 185 -25.23 6.79 12.23
N GLY A 186 -24.14 6.05 12.32
CA GLY A 186 -22.97 6.43 13.08
C GLY A 186 -22.04 5.27 13.41
N VAL A 187 -21.21 5.47 14.43
CA VAL A 187 -20.25 4.50 14.95
C VAL A 187 -20.25 4.48 16.48
N VAL A 188 -19.84 3.36 17.05
CA VAL A 188 -19.54 3.20 18.49
C VAL A 188 -18.05 2.93 18.64
N LEU A 189 -17.40 3.64 19.54
CA LEU A 189 -16.00 3.43 19.89
C LEU A 189 -15.89 2.37 21.01
N ALA A 190 -14.68 1.81 21.16
CA ALA A 190 -14.40 0.77 22.17
C ALA A 190 -14.59 1.26 23.63
N ASP A 191 -14.55 2.56 23.88
CA ASP A 191 -14.86 3.18 25.18
C ASP A 191 -16.38 3.37 25.43
N GLY A 192 -17.23 2.93 24.50
CA GLY A 192 -18.68 3.07 24.55
C GLY A 192 -19.22 4.41 24.00
N THR A 193 -18.35 5.34 23.65
CA THR A 193 -18.76 6.62 23.06
C THR A 193 -19.37 6.41 21.68
N SER A 194 -20.50 7.07 21.41
CA SER A 194 -21.18 7.01 20.11
C SER A 194 -21.03 8.33 19.36
N HIS A 195 -20.85 8.23 18.04
CA HIS A 195 -20.86 9.37 17.11
C HIS A 195 -21.89 9.13 16.01
N THR A 196 -22.85 10.02 15.88
CA THR A 196 -23.85 9.98 14.81
C THR A 196 -23.40 10.78 13.60
N ALA A 197 -23.82 10.34 12.42
CA ALA A 197 -23.52 11.00 11.14
C ALA A 197 -24.57 10.63 10.09
N ASP A 198 -24.81 11.55 9.13
CA ASP A 198 -25.68 11.29 7.98
C ASP A 198 -25.03 10.33 6.98
N LEU A 199 -23.69 10.32 6.92
CA LEU A 199 -22.87 9.48 6.08
C LEU A 199 -21.63 9.00 6.85
N VAL A 200 -21.38 7.69 6.83
CA VAL A 200 -20.16 7.08 7.35
C VAL A 200 -19.33 6.56 6.18
N ILE A 201 -18.07 6.99 6.10
CA ILE A 201 -17.10 6.53 5.09
C ILE A 201 -16.07 5.66 5.78
N LEU A 202 -16.05 4.36 5.46
CA LEU A 202 -15.05 3.43 5.98
C LEU A 202 -13.76 3.58 5.17
N ALA A 203 -12.69 3.98 5.85
CA ALA A 203 -11.32 4.06 5.32
C ALA A 203 -10.37 3.21 6.19
N THR A 204 -10.88 2.12 6.73
CA THR A 204 -10.25 1.29 7.77
C THR A 204 -9.31 0.22 7.22
N GLY A 205 -9.07 0.21 5.89
CA GLY A 205 -8.08 -0.66 5.25
C GLY A 205 -8.27 -2.12 5.66
N ALA A 206 -7.21 -2.75 6.12
CA ALA A 206 -7.20 -4.17 6.49
C ALA A 206 -8.08 -4.54 7.70
N TRP A 207 -8.62 -3.55 8.43
CA TRP A 207 -9.57 -3.77 9.54
C TRP A 207 -11.04 -3.69 9.11
N THR A 208 -11.33 -3.42 7.84
CA THR A 208 -12.71 -3.20 7.35
C THR A 208 -13.62 -4.39 7.62
N THR A 209 -13.12 -5.62 7.48
CA THR A 209 -13.88 -6.86 7.69
C THR A 209 -14.32 -7.07 9.15
N LYS A 210 -13.73 -6.39 10.12
CA LYS A 210 -14.20 -6.34 11.51
C LYS A 210 -15.52 -5.56 11.63
N LEU A 211 -15.74 -4.56 10.78
CA LEU A 211 -16.85 -3.63 10.88
C LEU A 211 -18.01 -3.93 9.94
N VAL A 212 -17.73 -4.60 8.83
CA VAL A 212 -18.73 -4.93 7.79
C VAL A 212 -18.45 -6.32 7.24
N ASP A 213 -19.50 -7.14 7.15
CA ASP A 213 -19.44 -8.41 6.43
C ASP A 213 -19.39 -8.13 4.92
N LEU A 214 -18.23 -8.28 4.32
CA LEU A 214 -18.00 -8.13 2.89
C LEU A 214 -18.21 -9.42 2.10
N ARG A 215 -18.70 -10.48 2.75
CA ARG A 215 -19.05 -11.78 2.14
C ARG A 215 -17.91 -12.37 1.31
N GLY A 216 -16.67 -12.32 1.85
CA GLY A 216 -15.48 -12.84 1.19
C GLY A 216 -14.99 -12.05 -0.02
N ARG A 217 -15.52 -10.83 -0.28
CA ARG A 217 -15.07 -9.98 -1.39
C ARG A 217 -13.73 -9.32 -1.13
N THR A 218 -13.28 -9.29 0.10
CA THR A 218 -11.98 -8.76 0.48
C THR A 218 -11.33 -9.68 1.50
N LEU A 219 -10.01 -9.73 1.45
CA LEU A 219 -9.18 -10.47 2.38
C LEU A 219 -8.06 -9.57 2.90
N SER A 220 -7.87 -9.56 4.22
CA SER A 220 -6.72 -8.89 4.82
C SER A 220 -5.50 -9.80 4.73
N THR A 221 -4.42 -9.33 4.09
CA THR A 221 -3.18 -10.08 3.91
C THR A 221 -1.99 -9.33 4.44
N GLY A 222 -1.08 -10.05 5.09
CA GLY A 222 0.19 -9.54 5.59
C GLY A 222 1.29 -9.66 4.54
N GLN A 223 2.03 -8.59 4.29
CA GLN A 223 3.16 -8.56 3.37
C GLN A 223 4.45 -8.30 4.15
N ALA A 224 5.46 -9.16 3.93
CA ALA A 224 6.74 -9.03 4.61
C ALA A 224 7.55 -7.85 4.06
N LEU A 225 8.19 -7.12 4.97
CA LEU A 225 9.14 -6.04 4.68
C LEU A 225 10.38 -6.18 5.56
N ALA A 226 11.54 -5.85 4.99
CA ALA A 226 12.81 -5.80 5.71
C ALA A 226 13.57 -4.52 5.38
N TYR A 227 14.32 -4.04 6.34
CA TYR A 227 15.14 -2.83 6.24
C TYR A 227 16.57 -3.14 6.66
N MET A 228 17.52 -2.47 6.02
CA MET A 228 18.94 -2.67 6.24
C MET A 228 19.66 -1.33 6.13
N HIS A 229 20.54 -1.01 7.08
CA HIS A 229 21.44 0.12 6.91
C HIS A 229 22.50 -0.15 5.87
N ILE A 230 22.76 0.85 5.03
CA ILE A 230 23.78 0.83 3.97
C ILE A 230 24.73 2.01 4.14
N SER A 231 25.94 1.90 3.58
CA SER A 231 26.93 2.99 3.65
C SER A 231 26.56 4.15 2.70
N ASP A 232 27.24 5.28 2.86
CA ASP A 232 27.09 6.44 1.97
C ASP A 232 27.45 6.10 0.53
N GLU A 233 28.48 5.28 0.31
CA GLU A 233 28.90 4.82 -1.02
C GLU A 233 27.85 3.90 -1.64
N GLU A 234 27.25 3.01 -0.85
CA GLU A 234 26.18 2.14 -1.30
C GLU A 234 24.91 2.93 -1.61
N GLN A 235 24.56 3.91 -0.76
CA GLN A 235 23.47 4.84 -1.01
C GLN A 235 23.69 5.61 -2.32
N ALA A 236 24.88 6.18 -2.55
CA ALA A 236 25.20 6.91 -3.76
C ALA A 236 25.08 6.03 -5.02
N ARG A 237 25.53 4.78 -4.93
CA ARG A 237 25.45 3.79 -6.03
C ARG A 237 24.00 3.42 -6.36
N LEU A 238 23.15 3.25 -5.35
CA LEU A 238 21.78 2.80 -5.50
C LEU A 238 20.77 3.94 -5.74
N ALA A 239 21.10 5.18 -5.34
CA ALA A 239 20.17 6.31 -5.36
C ALA A 239 19.59 6.61 -6.76
N HIS A 240 20.33 6.29 -7.82
CA HIS A 240 19.91 6.54 -9.20
C HIS A 240 19.31 5.29 -9.89
N MET A 241 19.23 4.16 -9.18
CA MET A 241 18.62 2.97 -9.75
C MET A 241 17.10 3.09 -9.78
N PRO A 242 16.45 2.51 -10.78
CA PRO A 242 15.01 2.35 -10.72
C PRO A 242 14.60 1.42 -9.57
N THR A 243 13.43 1.63 -9.02
CA THR A 243 12.78 0.61 -8.18
C THR A 243 12.63 -0.67 -9.00
N ILE A 244 13.12 -1.81 -8.50
CA ILE A 244 12.98 -3.09 -9.20
C ILE A 244 11.87 -3.93 -8.56
N LEU A 245 11.01 -4.53 -9.40
CA LEU A 245 9.97 -5.48 -9.00
C LEU A 245 10.02 -6.71 -9.90
N ASN A 246 10.22 -7.88 -9.28
CA ASN A 246 10.22 -9.17 -9.95
C ASN A 246 8.82 -9.80 -9.87
N PHE A 247 8.16 -9.98 -11.01
CA PHE A 247 6.79 -10.50 -11.08
C PHE A 247 6.66 -12.02 -10.82
N ALA A 248 7.75 -12.78 -10.80
CA ALA A 248 7.67 -14.19 -10.43
C ALA A 248 7.68 -14.40 -8.92
N THR A 249 8.48 -13.59 -8.22
CA THR A 249 8.69 -13.73 -6.77
C THR A 249 7.95 -12.70 -5.93
N GLY A 250 7.43 -11.65 -6.57
CA GLY A 250 6.88 -10.48 -5.89
C GLY A 250 7.92 -9.61 -5.17
N MET A 251 9.20 -9.97 -5.25
CA MET A 251 10.27 -9.23 -4.58
C MET A 251 10.53 -7.88 -5.23
N PHE A 252 10.68 -6.86 -4.40
CA PHE A 252 11.06 -5.53 -4.85
C PHE A 252 12.03 -4.83 -3.90
N ILE A 253 12.85 -3.98 -4.48
CA ILE A 253 13.74 -3.05 -3.78
C ILE A 253 13.40 -1.65 -4.22
N ILE A 254 13.22 -0.75 -3.24
CA ILE A 254 13.09 0.68 -3.47
C ILE A 254 14.36 1.34 -2.97
N PRO A 255 15.20 1.90 -3.83
CA PRO A 255 16.34 2.71 -3.40
C PRO A 255 15.83 3.92 -2.60
N THR A 256 16.33 4.09 -1.40
CA THR A 256 15.83 5.11 -0.50
C THR A 256 16.89 6.14 -0.15
N ARG A 257 16.47 7.18 0.56
CA ARG A 257 17.34 8.17 1.22
C ARG A 257 17.71 7.68 2.62
N ASN A 258 18.65 8.39 3.25
CA ASN A 258 19.03 8.20 4.65
C ASN A 258 19.65 6.82 4.95
N ASN A 259 20.38 6.26 3.99
CA ASN A 259 21.15 5.02 4.15
C ASN A 259 20.33 3.83 4.67
N LEU A 260 19.04 3.81 4.34
CA LEU A 260 18.14 2.73 4.70
C LEU A 260 17.58 2.06 3.44
N LEU A 261 18.13 0.90 3.10
CA LEU A 261 17.60 0.06 2.04
C LEU A 261 16.35 -0.65 2.52
N LYS A 262 15.29 -0.57 1.72
CA LYS A 262 14.06 -1.31 1.94
C LYS A 262 13.89 -2.36 0.87
N MET A 263 13.54 -3.56 1.30
CA MET A 263 13.03 -4.61 0.44
C MET A 263 11.71 -5.15 0.96
N ALA A 264 10.90 -5.66 0.05
CA ALA A 264 9.62 -6.25 0.42
C ALA A 264 9.19 -7.29 -0.62
N ARG A 265 8.24 -8.13 -0.22
CA ARG A 265 7.59 -9.09 -1.09
C ARG A 265 6.10 -8.75 -1.21
N HIS A 266 5.62 -8.59 -2.44
CA HIS A 266 4.22 -8.38 -2.76
C HIS A 266 3.64 -9.65 -3.40
N GLY A 267 2.52 -10.13 -2.86
CA GLY A 267 1.77 -11.19 -3.50
C GLY A 267 1.76 -12.56 -2.82
N TYR A 268 2.55 -12.80 -1.74
CA TYR A 268 2.40 -14.04 -0.97
C TYR A 268 1.14 -14.02 -0.10
N GLY A 269 1.02 -12.99 0.76
CA GLY A 269 -0.17 -12.73 1.58
C GLY A 269 -0.33 -13.68 2.78
N TYR A 270 0.33 -13.39 3.90
CA TYR A 270 0.09 -14.11 5.15
C TYR A 270 -1.29 -13.79 5.71
N HIS A 271 -1.96 -14.78 6.25
CA HIS A 271 -3.27 -14.63 6.87
C HIS A 271 -3.17 -14.73 8.40
N ASN A 272 -4.02 -13.97 9.10
CA ASN A 272 -4.23 -14.10 10.54
C ASN A 272 -5.72 -14.34 10.82
N PRO A 273 -6.21 -15.59 10.73
CA PRO A 273 -7.60 -15.91 10.97
C PRO A 273 -8.02 -15.52 12.38
N THR A 274 -9.08 -14.74 12.48
CA THR A 274 -9.61 -14.20 13.74
C THR A 274 -11.13 -14.35 13.76
N THR A 275 -11.66 -14.91 14.83
CA THR A 275 -13.12 -15.00 15.04
C THR A 275 -13.65 -13.66 15.55
N VAL A 276 -14.62 -13.09 14.85
CA VAL A 276 -15.27 -11.83 15.22
C VAL A 276 -16.79 -11.99 15.22
N PRO A 277 -17.54 -11.18 16.01
CA PRO A 277 -18.99 -11.14 15.89
C PRO A 277 -19.41 -10.74 14.46
N VAL A 278 -20.51 -11.31 13.96
CA VAL A 278 -21.05 -10.90 12.66
C VAL A 278 -21.52 -9.44 12.74
N PRO A 279 -20.95 -8.51 11.93
CA PRO A 279 -21.32 -7.11 11.99
C PRO A 279 -22.81 -6.90 11.65
N GLY A 280 -23.50 -6.10 12.47
CA GLY A 280 -24.91 -5.80 12.27
C GLY A 280 -25.89 -6.91 12.70
N SER A 281 -25.41 -8.02 13.25
CA SER A 281 -26.30 -9.01 13.88
C SER A 281 -26.95 -8.42 15.14
N SER A 282 -28.22 -8.75 15.36
CA SER A 282 -28.93 -8.32 16.57
C SER A 282 -28.24 -8.87 17.82
N SER A 283 -28.25 -8.11 18.90
CA SER A 283 -27.56 -8.37 20.18
C SER A 283 -27.97 -9.71 20.88
N SER A 284 -28.87 -10.47 20.30
CA SER A 284 -29.30 -11.79 20.80
C SER A 284 -28.62 -12.98 20.09
N GLY A 285 -27.87 -12.77 19.04
CA GLY A 285 -27.18 -13.84 18.28
C GLY A 285 -25.70 -13.87 18.61
N ASN A 286 -25.20 -14.97 19.19
CA ASN A 286 -23.76 -15.28 19.30
C ASN A 286 -23.16 -15.69 17.95
N GLU A 287 -23.67 -15.12 16.85
CA GLU A 287 -23.16 -15.42 15.51
C GLU A 287 -21.77 -14.82 15.34
N THR A 288 -20.83 -15.67 14.96
CA THR A 288 -19.47 -15.28 14.68
C THR A 288 -19.08 -15.65 13.26
N MET A 289 -18.11 -14.94 12.72
CA MET A 289 -17.47 -15.26 11.45
C MET A 289 -15.96 -15.25 11.61
N GLU A 290 -15.25 -15.97 10.74
CA GLU A 290 -13.81 -15.92 10.65
C GLU A 290 -13.38 -14.93 9.56
N VAL A 291 -12.47 -14.03 9.92
CA VAL A 291 -11.86 -13.07 9.01
C VAL A 291 -10.36 -13.01 9.26
N SER A 292 -9.57 -12.62 8.27
CA SER A 292 -8.16 -12.29 8.50
C SER A 292 -8.07 -10.83 8.98
N LEU A 293 -7.40 -10.59 10.10
CA LEU A 293 -7.19 -9.24 10.64
C LEU A 293 -5.70 -8.97 10.90
N PRO A 294 -5.28 -7.71 10.82
CA PRO A 294 -3.93 -7.33 11.19
C PRO A 294 -3.57 -7.71 12.63
N GLU A 295 -2.39 -8.26 12.80
CA GLU A 295 -1.76 -8.46 14.09
C GLU A 295 -0.55 -7.51 14.23
N LYS A 296 -0.46 -6.84 15.37
CA LYS A 296 0.58 -5.83 15.62
C LYS A 296 1.85 -6.47 16.19
N GLY A 297 3.00 -5.93 15.76
CA GLY A 297 4.29 -6.28 16.36
C GLY A 297 4.78 -7.69 16.06
N VAL A 298 4.16 -8.42 15.16
CA VAL A 298 4.62 -9.77 14.78
C VAL A 298 5.88 -9.69 13.93
N PRO A 299 6.88 -10.57 14.17
CA PRO A 299 8.01 -10.70 13.28
C PRO A 299 7.56 -11.23 11.91
N ILE A 300 8.37 -11.00 10.89
CA ILE A 300 8.14 -11.69 9.61
C ILE A 300 8.35 -13.19 9.78
N PRO A 301 7.57 -14.03 9.10
CA PRO A 301 7.80 -15.48 9.10
C PRO A 301 9.18 -15.84 8.56
N LEU A 302 9.76 -16.95 9.05
CA LEU A 302 11.08 -17.42 8.63
C LEU A 302 11.18 -17.60 7.12
N GLU A 303 10.15 -18.15 6.49
CA GLU A 303 10.05 -18.29 5.03
C GLU A 303 10.19 -16.93 4.32
N GLY A 304 9.60 -15.87 4.87
CA GLY A 304 9.73 -14.51 4.34
C GLY A 304 11.16 -13.97 4.46
N GLU A 305 11.84 -14.26 5.56
CA GLU A 305 13.25 -13.89 5.72
C GLU A 305 14.16 -14.64 4.75
N GLU A 306 13.97 -15.95 4.59
CA GLU A 306 14.71 -16.78 3.62
C GLU A 306 14.53 -16.26 2.20
N ALA A 307 13.30 -15.93 1.81
CA ALA A 307 12.99 -15.35 0.51
C ALA A 307 13.70 -14.00 0.28
N PHE A 308 13.83 -13.16 1.33
CA PHE A 308 14.63 -11.93 1.25
C PHE A 308 16.12 -12.21 1.07
N ARG A 309 16.69 -13.19 1.78
CA ARG A 309 18.09 -13.57 1.63
C ARG A 309 18.39 -14.06 0.22
N ASP A 310 17.53 -14.89 -0.35
CA ASP A 310 17.69 -15.39 -1.71
C ASP A 310 17.56 -14.28 -2.77
N ALA A 311 16.66 -13.33 -2.57
CA ALA A 311 16.58 -12.16 -3.43
C ALA A 311 17.82 -11.26 -3.33
N LEU A 312 18.35 -11.04 -2.12
CA LEU A 312 19.59 -10.27 -1.93
C LEU A 312 20.80 -10.92 -2.58
N LYS A 313 20.96 -12.25 -2.52
CA LYS A 313 22.04 -12.99 -3.23
C LYS A 313 22.05 -12.68 -4.72
N GLN A 314 20.89 -12.45 -5.31
CA GLN A 314 20.76 -12.13 -6.74
C GLN A 314 20.89 -10.64 -7.02
N LEU A 315 20.21 -9.80 -6.24
CA LEU A 315 20.10 -8.35 -6.49
C LEU A 315 21.29 -7.57 -5.95
N LEU A 316 21.70 -7.88 -4.72
CA LEU A 316 22.75 -7.15 -3.98
C LEU A 316 23.61 -8.15 -3.18
N PRO A 317 24.43 -8.99 -3.86
CA PRO A 317 25.16 -10.10 -3.22
C PRO A 317 26.03 -9.68 -2.03
N SER A 318 26.65 -8.50 -2.08
CA SER A 318 27.47 -7.96 -0.98
C SER A 318 26.69 -7.65 0.30
N MET A 319 25.36 -7.65 0.22
CA MET A 319 24.45 -7.35 1.35
C MET A 319 23.69 -8.58 1.83
N ALA A 320 23.82 -9.73 1.17
CA ALA A 320 23.00 -10.91 1.40
C ALA A 320 23.06 -11.45 2.84
N ASP A 321 24.23 -11.38 3.47
CA ASP A 321 24.45 -11.92 4.82
C ASP A 321 24.36 -10.84 5.93
N ARG A 322 24.10 -9.59 5.57
CA ARG A 322 23.96 -8.51 6.57
C ARG A 322 22.67 -8.67 7.37
N PRO A 323 22.67 -8.35 8.66
CA PRO A 323 21.46 -8.40 9.46
C PRO A 323 20.43 -7.35 8.99
N PHE A 324 19.17 -7.70 9.01
CA PHE A 324 18.10 -6.72 8.89
C PHE A 324 18.04 -5.90 10.19
N THR A 325 17.97 -4.58 10.05
CA THR A 325 17.85 -3.67 11.20
C THR A 325 16.43 -3.58 11.73
N LYS A 326 15.46 -3.88 10.86
CA LYS A 326 14.03 -3.92 11.17
C LYS A 326 13.32 -4.83 10.20
N THR A 327 12.34 -5.57 10.68
CA THR A 327 11.37 -6.29 9.86
C THR A 327 9.96 -5.91 10.27
N ARG A 328 8.99 -6.12 9.37
CA ARG A 328 7.61 -5.77 9.61
C ARG A 328 6.69 -6.59 8.70
N VAL A 329 5.51 -6.94 9.20
CA VAL A 329 4.38 -7.37 8.37
C VAL A 329 3.47 -6.15 8.13
N CYS A 330 3.28 -5.80 6.86
CA CYS A 330 2.38 -4.71 6.44
C CYS A 330 1.08 -5.31 5.92
N TRP A 331 -0.04 -4.92 6.49
CA TRP A 331 -1.33 -5.49 6.16
C TRP A 331 -2.03 -4.73 5.04
N TYR A 332 -2.51 -5.47 4.05
CA TYR A 332 -3.26 -4.97 2.90
C TYR A 332 -4.71 -5.47 2.95
N THR A 333 -5.56 -4.88 2.12
CA THR A 333 -6.89 -5.40 1.80
C THR A 333 -6.89 -5.77 0.33
N ASP A 334 -6.91 -7.06 0.06
CA ASP A 334 -6.99 -7.61 -1.30
C ASP A 334 -8.46 -7.84 -1.68
N THR A 335 -8.81 -7.55 -2.96
CA THR A 335 -10.17 -7.64 -3.52
C THR A 335 -10.24 -8.58 -4.70
#